data_7a07f01d7949d8888dea342ee895e0fc
#
_entry.id   7a07f01d7949d8888dea342ee895e0fc
#
_cell.length_a   1.000
_cell.length_b   1.000
_cell.length_c   1.000
_cell.angle_alpha   90.00
_cell.angle_beta   90.00
_cell.angle_gamma   90.00
#
_symmetry.space_group_name_H-M   'P 1'
#
loop_
_entity.id
_entity.type
_entity.pdbx_description
1 polymer ?
#
loop_
_entity_poly.entity_id
_entity_poly.type
_entity_poly.pdbx_seq_one_letter_code
_entity_poly.pdbx_strand_id
1 'polypeptide(L)'
;MELKDTIDLMTSGRWQDRFVAEYLQTKIRYEKLHKLIIKREVGKHGFETPIPFESWKAQAQHMGLYLYELEKQAAIHGIELPKV
;
A
#
# COMPACT_ATOMS: atom_id res chain seq x y z
N MET A 1 9.99 -6.07 -2.65
CA MET A 1 10.03 -4.79 -3.37
C MET A 1 9.98 -3.65 -2.38
N GLU A 2 10.79 -2.64 -2.58
CA GLU A 2 10.84 -1.44 -1.75
C GLU A 2 10.27 -0.25 -2.50
N LEU A 3 9.91 0.82 -1.77
CA LEU A 3 9.37 2.04 -2.39
C LEU A 3 10.32 2.62 -3.44
N LYS A 4 11.63 2.56 -3.20
CA LYS A 4 12.64 3.07 -4.15
C LYS A 4 12.58 2.36 -5.52
N ASP A 5 12.07 1.13 -5.55
CA ASP A 5 11.98 0.35 -6.79
C ASP A 5 10.86 0.84 -7.72
N THR A 6 10.02 1.76 -7.23
CA THR A 6 8.91 2.32 -8.02
C THR A 6 9.24 3.67 -8.65
N ILE A 7 10.46 4.21 -8.43
CA ILE A 7 10.80 5.58 -8.87
C ILE A 7 10.72 5.73 -10.38
N ASP A 8 11.26 4.79 -11.14
CA ASP A 8 11.25 4.86 -12.60
C ASP A 8 9.82 4.83 -13.16
N LEU A 9 8.95 4.02 -12.57
CA LEU A 9 7.53 3.98 -12.96
C LEU A 9 6.84 5.28 -12.59
N MET A 10 7.11 5.81 -11.40
CA MET A 10 6.48 7.04 -10.90
C MET A 10 6.84 8.25 -11.74
N THR A 11 8.06 8.30 -12.27
CA THR A 11 8.57 9.42 -13.07
C THR A 11 8.43 9.21 -14.58
N SER A 12 7.83 8.11 -15.00
CA SER A 12 7.61 7.80 -16.41
C SER A 12 6.62 8.78 -17.05
N GLY A 13 6.81 9.03 -18.35
CA GLY A 13 5.87 9.83 -19.13
C GLY A 13 4.57 9.10 -19.44
N ARG A 14 4.49 7.79 -19.22
CA ARG A 14 3.30 6.99 -19.49
C ARG A 14 2.40 6.93 -18.25
N TRP A 15 1.13 7.27 -18.42
CA TRP A 15 0.20 7.22 -17.29
C TRP A 15 0.02 5.80 -16.73
N GLN A 16 0.14 4.76 -17.58
CA GLN A 16 0.04 3.38 -17.13
C GLN A 16 1.13 3.03 -16.13
N ASP A 17 2.35 3.50 -16.37
CA ASP A 17 3.47 3.28 -15.46
C ASP A 17 3.25 3.99 -14.12
N ARG A 18 2.75 5.23 -14.17
CA ARG A 18 2.44 5.98 -12.96
C ARG A 18 1.29 5.34 -12.18
N PHE A 19 0.31 4.79 -12.87
CA PHE A 19 -0.79 4.04 -12.25
C PHE A 19 -0.23 2.82 -11.51
N VAL A 20 0.64 2.04 -12.16
CA VAL A 20 1.27 0.87 -11.54
C VAL A 20 2.11 1.29 -10.34
N ALA A 21 2.84 2.41 -10.44
CA ALA A 21 3.63 2.93 -9.33
C ALA A 21 2.75 3.25 -8.13
N GLU A 22 1.61 3.91 -8.33
CA GLU A 22 0.67 4.23 -7.26
C GLU A 22 0.16 2.96 -6.57
N TYR A 23 -0.21 1.95 -7.35
CA TYR A 23 -0.64 0.68 -6.78
C TYR A 23 0.47 0.04 -5.94
N LEU A 24 1.68 -0.07 -6.49
CA LEU A 24 2.80 -0.70 -5.81
C LEU A 24 3.18 0.04 -4.52
N GLN A 25 3.24 1.37 -4.57
CA GLN A 25 3.57 2.17 -3.40
C GLN A 25 2.54 1.99 -2.30
N THR A 26 1.26 2.03 -2.65
CA THR A 26 0.18 1.83 -1.68
C THR A 26 0.22 0.42 -1.11
N LYS A 27 0.46 -0.59 -1.95
CA LYS A 27 0.53 -1.99 -1.52
C LYS A 27 1.68 -2.23 -0.55
N ILE A 28 2.86 -1.67 -0.85
CA ILE A 28 4.03 -1.78 0.03
C ILE A 28 3.73 -1.16 1.39
N ARG A 29 3.17 0.05 1.42
CA ARG A 29 2.83 0.73 2.68
C ARG A 29 1.75 -0.01 3.45
N TYR A 30 0.75 -0.53 2.74
CA TYR A 30 -0.32 -1.30 3.35
C TYR A 30 0.23 -2.55 4.05
N GLU A 31 1.12 -3.29 3.40
CA GLU A 31 1.68 -4.51 3.97
C GLU A 31 2.56 -4.23 5.18
N LYS A 32 3.33 -3.13 5.15
CA LYS A 32 4.13 -2.71 6.31
C LYS A 32 3.24 -2.35 7.49
N LEU A 33 2.17 -1.60 7.26
CA LEU A 33 1.22 -1.24 8.31
C LEU A 33 0.51 -2.48 8.84
N HIS A 34 0.12 -3.39 7.98
CA HIS A 34 -0.55 -4.64 8.38
C HIS A 34 0.34 -5.44 9.35
N LYS A 35 1.63 -5.58 9.03
CA LYS A 35 2.59 -6.26 9.90
C LYS A 35 2.72 -5.57 11.25
N LEU A 36 2.75 -4.23 11.25
CA LEU A 36 2.81 -3.45 12.50
C LEU A 36 1.55 -3.63 13.34
N ILE A 37 0.38 -3.67 12.71
CA ILE A 37 -0.89 -3.91 13.40
C ILE A 37 -0.87 -5.25 14.11
N ILE A 38 -0.41 -6.29 13.42
CA ILE A 38 -0.30 -7.62 14.02
C ILE A 38 0.62 -7.58 15.23
N LYS A 39 1.79 -6.94 15.10
CA LYS A 39 2.73 -6.82 16.22
C LYS A 39 2.16 -6.05 17.39
N ARG A 40 1.41 -4.97 17.12
CA ARG A 40 0.81 -4.16 18.18
C ARG A 40 -0.27 -4.95 18.92
N GLU A 41 -1.05 -5.73 18.19
CA GLU A 41 -2.12 -6.54 18.81
C GLU A 41 -1.57 -7.54 19.82
N VAL A 42 -0.37 -8.08 19.56
CA VAL A 42 0.28 -9.02 20.47
C VAL A 42 1.31 -8.35 21.39
N GLY A 43 1.36 -7.02 21.41
CA GLY A 43 2.23 -6.27 22.31
C GLY A 43 3.71 -6.31 21.94
N LYS A 44 4.04 -6.54 20.68
CA LYS A 44 5.45 -6.69 20.23
C LYS A 44 5.89 -5.69 19.18
N HIS A 45 5.23 -4.54 19.12
CA HIS A 45 5.61 -3.49 18.15
C HIS A 45 6.87 -2.73 18.56
N GLY A 46 7.30 -2.79 19.83
CA GLY A 46 8.64 -2.37 20.24
C GLY A 46 8.86 -0.89 20.42
N PHE A 47 7.83 -0.05 20.34
CA PHE A 47 7.97 1.40 20.53
C PHE A 47 6.67 1.98 21.07
N GLU A 48 6.79 3.16 21.67
CA GLU A 48 5.62 3.91 22.14
C GLU A 48 5.14 4.87 21.07
N THR A 49 3.83 5.07 21.01
CA THR A 49 3.23 5.99 20.05
C THR A 49 1.98 6.62 20.68
N PRO A 50 1.76 7.94 20.47
CA PRO A 50 0.52 8.58 20.91
C PRO A 50 -0.66 8.25 20.00
N ILE A 51 -0.42 7.61 18.85
CA ILE A 51 -1.49 7.29 17.91
C ILE A 51 -2.30 6.10 18.41
N PRO A 52 -3.62 6.26 18.59
CA PRO A 52 -4.46 5.14 19.04
C PRO A 52 -4.42 3.97 18.06
N PHE A 53 -4.51 2.77 18.59
CA PHE A 53 -4.52 1.56 17.76
C PHE A 53 -5.67 1.58 16.74
N GLU A 54 -6.82 2.15 17.13
CA GLU A 54 -7.95 2.26 16.22
C GLU A 54 -7.63 3.06 14.96
N SER A 55 -6.76 4.08 15.07
CA SER A 55 -6.34 4.87 13.91
C SER A 55 -5.52 4.04 12.93
N TRP A 56 -4.64 3.19 13.42
CA TRP A 56 -3.88 2.30 12.55
C TRP A 56 -4.79 1.32 11.81
N LYS A 57 -5.78 0.76 12.52
CA LYS A 57 -6.73 -0.17 11.91
C LYS A 57 -7.59 0.51 10.86
N ALA A 58 -8.07 1.73 11.16
CA ALA A 58 -8.84 2.51 10.20
C ALA A 58 -8.02 2.85 8.95
N GLN A 59 -6.76 3.24 9.14
CA GLN A 59 -5.87 3.54 8.03
C GLN A 59 -5.68 2.32 7.13
N ALA A 60 -5.43 1.16 7.72
CA ALA A 60 -5.27 -0.07 6.95
C ALA A 60 -6.54 -0.42 6.18
N GLN A 61 -7.71 -0.22 6.80
CA GLN A 61 -8.98 -0.48 6.14
C GLN A 61 -9.18 0.41 4.91
N HIS A 62 -8.90 1.72 5.04
CA HIS A 62 -9.02 2.65 3.91
C HIS A 62 -8.00 2.34 2.82
N MET A 63 -6.79 1.97 3.17
CA MET A 63 -5.78 1.58 2.19
C MET A 63 -6.20 0.31 1.43
N GLY A 64 -6.77 -0.66 2.12
CA GLY A 64 -7.28 -1.88 1.50
C GLY A 64 -8.40 -1.61 0.52
N LEU A 65 -9.34 -0.71 0.86
CA LEU A 65 -10.42 -0.30 -0.03
C LEU A 65 -9.88 0.43 -1.25
N TYR A 66 -8.90 1.30 -1.07
CA TYR A 66 -8.27 2.01 -2.18
C TYR A 66 -7.55 1.03 -3.13
N LEU A 67 -6.82 0.07 -2.59
CA LEU A 67 -6.17 -0.96 -3.40
C LEU A 67 -7.18 -1.75 -4.22
N TYR A 68 -8.31 -2.09 -3.63
CA TYR A 68 -9.40 -2.76 -4.35
C TYR A 68 -9.88 -1.92 -5.54
N GLU A 69 -10.07 -0.62 -5.35
CA GLU A 69 -10.48 0.28 -6.42
C GLU A 69 -9.42 0.35 -7.53
N LEU A 70 -8.14 0.40 -7.17
CA LEU A 70 -7.06 0.40 -8.17
C LEU A 70 -7.03 -0.92 -8.95
N GLU A 71 -7.28 -2.04 -8.29
CA GLU A 71 -7.33 -3.35 -8.95
C GLU A 71 -8.49 -3.43 -9.96
N LYS A 72 -9.64 -2.85 -9.60
CA LYS A 72 -10.77 -2.76 -10.52
C LYS A 72 -10.43 -1.91 -11.75
N GLN A 73 -9.80 -0.75 -11.54
CA GLN A 73 -9.41 0.14 -12.63
C GLN A 73 -8.37 -0.53 -13.53
N ALA A 74 -7.42 -1.26 -12.96
CA ALA A 74 -6.44 -2.02 -13.73
C ALA A 74 -7.14 -3.05 -14.63
N ALA A 75 -8.13 -3.75 -14.09
CA ALA A 75 -8.89 -4.74 -14.86
C ALA A 75 -9.64 -4.08 -16.01
N ILE A 76 -10.24 -2.92 -15.77
CA ILE A 76 -10.98 -2.17 -16.81
C ILE A 76 -10.03 -1.74 -17.94
N HIS A 77 -8.83 -1.28 -17.60
CA HIS A 77 -7.84 -0.80 -18.58
C HIS A 77 -6.98 -1.91 -19.17
N GLY A 78 -7.13 -3.14 -18.70
CA GLY A 78 -6.29 -4.24 -19.16
C GLY A 78 -4.84 -4.13 -18.69
N ILE A 79 -4.60 -3.46 -17.57
CA ILE A 79 -3.25 -3.31 -16.98
C ILE A 79 -2.99 -4.49 -16.08
N GLU A 80 -1.89 -5.21 -16.34
CA GLU A 80 -1.45 -6.29 -15.46
C GLU A 80 -0.65 -5.71 -14.31
N LEU A 81 -1.11 -5.96 -13.08
CA LEU A 81 -0.43 -5.46 -11.88
C LEU A 81 0.65 -6.44 -11.43
N PRO A 82 1.87 -5.96 -11.17
CA PRO A 82 2.94 -6.82 -10.66
C PRO A 82 2.58 -7.37 -9.28
N LYS A 83 3.08 -8.56 -8.99
CA LYS A 83 2.99 -9.12 -7.64
C LYS A 83 4.07 -8.48 -6.77
N VAL A 84 3.72 -8.21 -5.54
CA VAL A 84 4.62 -7.57 -4.57
C VAL A 84 5.07 -8.61 -3.56
#